data_9554a9c51a81f18ec5717e7dba39aaf1
#
_entry.id   9554a9c51a81f18ec5717e7dba39aaf1
#
_cell.length_a   1.000
_cell.length_b   1.000
_cell.length_c   1.000
_cell.angle_alpha   90.00
_cell.angle_beta   90.00
_cell.angle_gamma   90.00
#
_symmetry.space_group_name_H-M   'P 1'
#
loop_
_entity.id
_entity.type
_entity.pdbx_description
1 polymer ?
#
loop_
_entity_poly.entity_id
_entity_poly.type
_entity_poly.pdbx_seq_one_letter_code
_entity_poly.pdbx_strand_id
1 'polypeptide(L)'
;MAREIPEGLAVESVWVVEADYAPDAAERRPAVRGEHLARIGRLMADGTIVLAGAYADMSGSLVVVRAASEEAALSIVKDDVYVRAGVWTDFRVRAMGSVTLT
;
A
#
# COMPACT_ATOMS: atom_id res chain seq x y z
N MET A 1 12.37 -34.86 -8.99
CA MET A 1 11.20 -34.00 -9.19
C MET A 1 11.62 -32.54 -9.13
N ALA A 2 11.21 -31.77 -10.09
CA ALA A 2 11.55 -30.36 -10.13
C ALA A 2 10.74 -29.59 -9.06
N ARG A 3 11.36 -28.59 -8.47
CA ARG A 3 10.67 -27.69 -7.57
C ARG A 3 9.76 -26.75 -8.36
N GLU A 4 8.59 -26.50 -7.86
CA GLU A 4 7.69 -25.50 -8.43
C GLU A 4 8.28 -24.11 -8.28
N ILE A 5 8.84 -23.80 -7.08
CA ILE A 5 9.53 -22.55 -6.83
C ILE A 5 11.04 -22.82 -6.80
N PRO A 6 11.83 -22.18 -7.67
CA PRO A 6 13.27 -22.39 -7.72
C PRO A 6 13.94 -22.02 -6.40
N GLU A 7 15.09 -22.64 -6.13
CA GLU A 7 15.91 -22.30 -4.98
C GLU A 7 16.37 -20.83 -5.08
N GLY A 8 16.39 -20.15 -3.95
CA GLY A 8 16.75 -18.72 -3.88
C GLY A 8 15.58 -17.78 -4.04
N LEU A 9 14.38 -18.32 -4.30
CA LEU A 9 13.16 -17.54 -4.41
C LEU A 9 12.10 -18.03 -3.44
N ALA A 10 11.19 -17.15 -3.09
CA ALA A 10 10.00 -17.46 -2.31
C ALA A 10 8.83 -16.65 -2.82
N VAL A 11 7.61 -17.10 -2.49
CA VAL A 11 6.39 -16.34 -2.77
C VAL A 11 5.74 -16.03 -1.42
N GLU A 12 5.57 -14.75 -1.15
CA GLU A 12 4.97 -14.27 0.08
C GLU A 12 3.56 -13.75 -0.19
N SER A 13 2.61 -14.15 0.64
CA SER A 13 1.23 -13.64 0.54
C SER A 13 1.17 -12.22 1.08
N VAL A 14 0.71 -11.31 0.25
CA VAL A 14 0.53 -9.89 0.61
C VAL A 14 -0.80 -9.39 0.07
N TRP A 15 -1.16 -8.18 0.43
CA TRP A 15 -2.36 -7.49 -0.05
C TRP A 15 -1.97 -6.24 -0.79
N VAL A 16 -2.52 -6.07 -1.99
CA VAL A 16 -2.36 -4.85 -2.78
C VAL A 16 -3.59 -3.99 -2.56
N VAL A 17 -3.37 -2.78 -2.05
CA VAL A 17 -4.44 -1.82 -1.83
C VAL A 17 -4.21 -0.64 -2.77
N GLU A 18 -5.18 -0.39 -3.65
CA GLU A 18 -5.17 0.81 -4.48
C GLU A 18 -6.16 1.81 -3.93
N ALA A 19 -5.75 3.08 -3.88
CA ALA A 19 -6.59 4.17 -3.40
C ALA A 19 -6.68 5.23 -4.50
N ASP A 20 -7.90 5.60 -4.87
CA ASP A 20 -8.11 6.67 -5.85
C ASP A 20 -7.91 8.02 -5.17
N TYR A 21 -7.34 8.97 -5.89
CA TYR A 21 -7.26 10.36 -5.45
C TYR A 21 -8.57 11.09 -5.74
N ALA A 22 -8.98 11.95 -4.81
CA ALA A 22 -10.08 12.87 -5.03
C ALA A 22 -9.74 13.81 -6.19
N PRO A 23 -10.76 14.38 -6.88
CA PRO A 23 -10.51 15.32 -7.97
C PRO A 23 -9.66 16.53 -7.54
N ASP A 24 -9.75 16.95 -6.27
CA ASP A 24 -8.99 18.06 -5.71
C ASP A 24 -7.80 17.62 -4.84
N ALA A 25 -7.33 16.39 -5.02
CA ALA A 25 -6.23 15.84 -4.23
C ALA A 25 -4.96 16.70 -4.33
N ALA A 26 -4.67 17.27 -5.48
CA ALA A 26 -3.51 18.11 -5.67
C ALA A 26 -3.52 19.34 -4.75
N GLU A 27 -4.70 19.84 -4.39
CA GLU A 27 -4.88 20.96 -3.49
C GLU A 27 -4.83 20.55 -2.02
N ARG A 28 -5.38 19.36 -1.70
CA ARG A 28 -5.49 18.85 -0.33
C ARG A 28 -4.21 18.19 0.17
N ARG A 29 -3.51 17.53 -0.72
CA ARG A 29 -2.34 16.68 -0.41
C ARG A 29 -1.17 17.42 0.25
N PRO A 30 -0.75 18.62 -0.22
CA PRO A 30 0.44 19.27 0.34
C PRO A 30 0.40 19.51 1.85
N ALA A 31 -0.76 19.84 2.40
CA ALA A 31 -0.91 20.13 3.84
C ALA A 31 -0.66 18.91 4.74
N VAL A 32 -0.91 17.70 4.24
CA VAL A 32 -0.84 16.46 5.02
C VAL A 32 0.20 15.46 4.50
N ARG A 33 0.87 15.79 3.41
CA ARG A 33 1.82 14.87 2.78
C ARG A 33 2.97 14.46 3.69
N GLY A 34 3.50 15.40 4.47
CA GLY A 34 4.58 15.12 5.41
C GLY A 34 4.17 14.10 6.47
N GLU A 35 2.99 14.25 7.05
CA GLU A 35 2.45 13.31 8.02
C GLU A 35 2.20 11.94 7.40
N HIS A 36 1.63 11.94 6.19
CA HIS A 36 1.39 10.71 5.43
C HIS A 36 2.70 9.94 5.18
N LEU A 37 3.71 10.62 4.63
CA LEU A 37 4.99 9.98 4.31
C LEU A 37 5.71 9.48 5.56
N ALA A 38 5.61 10.21 6.67
CA ALA A 38 6.19 9.77 7.94
C ALA A 38 5.54 8.48 8.43
N ARG A 39 4.22 8.37 8.31
CA ARG A 39 3.49 7.14 8.68
C ARG A 39 3.88 5.97 7.77
N ILE A 40 3.90 6.20 6.45
CA ILE A 40 4.32 5.18 5.49
C ILE A 40 5.74 4.70 5.83
N GLY A 41 6.65 5.61 6.11
CA GLY A 41 8.03 5.26 6.47
C GLY A 41 8.11 4.40 7.72
N ARG A 42 7.33 4.68 8.76
CA ARG A 42 7.27 3.86 9.98
C ARG A 42 6.77 2.45 9.67
N LEU A 43 5.72 2.33 8.87
CA LEU A 43 5.14 1.04 8.50
C LEU A 43 6.06 0.24 7.57
N MET A 44 6.87 0.91 6.77
CA MET A 44 7.91 0.23 6.00
C MET A 44 9.04 -0.27 6.90
N ALA A 45 9.44 0.55 7.86
CA ALA A 45 10.51 0.19 8.79
C ALA A 45 10.17 -1.03 9.66
N ASP A 46 8.89 -1.18 10.05
CA ASP A 46 8.45 -2.33 10.84
C ASP A 46 8.02 -3.53 9.99
N GLY A 47 8.10 -3.43 8.67
CA GLY A 47 7.78 -4.51 7.75
C GLY A 47 6.31 -4.64 7.38
N THR A 48 5.44 -3.79 7.88
CA THR A 48 3.99 -3.85 7.55
C THR A 48 3.75 -3.47 6.09
N ILE A 49 4.39 -2.41 5.61
CA ILE A 49 4.30 -2.00 4.21
C ILE A 49 5.54 -2.47 3.46
N VAL A 50 5.32 -3.18 2.36
CA VAL A 50 6.37 -3.69 1.47
C VAL A 50 6.76 -2.65 0.43
N LEU A 51 5.75 -1.97 -0.13
CA LEU A 51 5.91 -1.02 -1.23
C LEU A 51 4.77 -0.01 -1.16
N ALA A 52 5.07 1.25 -1.41
CA ALA A 52 4.05 2.28 -1.50
C ALA A 52 4.46 3.34 -2.50
N GLY A 53 3.50 3.87 -3.24
CA GLY A 53 3.78 4.94 -4.19
C GLY A 53 2.51 5.55 -4.76
N ALA A 54 2.67 6.72 -5.33
CA ALA A 54 1.62 7.40 -6.07
C ALA A 54 1.88 7.23 -7.57
N TYR A 55 0.81 7.04 -8.34
CA TYR A 55 0.93 6.99 -9.79
C TYR A 55 1.33 8.37 -10.33
N ALA A 56 2.17 8.36 -11.36
CA ALA A 56 2.70 9.60 -11.93
C ALA A 56 1.61 10.50 -12.51
N ASP A 57 0.50 9.94 -12.93
CA ASP A 57 -0.64 10.69 -13.49
C ASP A 57 -1.56 11.29 -12.42
N MET A 58 -1.22 11.11 -11.14
CA MET A 58 -2.00 11.61 -10.01
C MET A 58 -3.40 11.00 -9.90
N SER A 59 -3.60 9.78 -10.43
CA SER A 59 -4.88 9.09 -10.35
C SER A 59 -5.11 8.42 -8.99
N GLY A 60 -4.03 8.06 -8.30
CA GLY A 60 -4.12 7.36 -7.03
C GLY A 60 -2.79 6.83 -6.54
N SER A 61 -2.88 5.97 -5.54
CA SER A 61 -1.71 5.33 -4.91
C SER A 61 -1.87 3.82 -4.90
N LEU A 62 -0.74 3.12 -4.81
CA LEU A 62 -0.70 1.69 -4.58
C LEU A 62 0.10 1.43 -3.32
N VAL A 63 -0.45 0.61 -2.43
CA VAL A 63 0.21 0.22 -1.18
C VAL A 63 0.15 -1.29 -1.07
N VAL A 64 1.31 -1.93 -0.88
CA VAL A 64 1.40 -3.38 -0.69
C VAL A 64 1.70 -3.63 0.79
N VAL A 65 0.81 -4.37 1.46
CA VAL A 65 0.89 -4.58 2.91
C VAL A 65 0.91 -6.07 3.27
N ARG A 66 1.60 -6.36 4.38
CA ARG A 66 1.51 -7.65 5.05
C ARG A 66 0.41 -7.55 6.08
N ALA A 67 -0.59 -8.41 5.98
CA ALA A 67 -1.71 -8.42 6.93
C ALA A 67 -2.35 -9.81 6.94
N ALA A 68 -3.02 -10.12 8.03
CA ALA A 68 -3.64 -11.43 8.22
C ALA A 68 -4.89 -11.63 7.35
N SER A 69 -5.51 -10.54 6.89
CA SER A 69 -6.77 -10.59 6.13
C SER A 69 -6.93 -9.36 5.26
N GLU A 70 -7.86 -9.43 4.32
CA GLU A 70 -8.27 -8.29 3.51
C GLU A 70 -8.72 -7.11 4.38
N GLU A 71 -9.53 -7.40 5.40
CA GLU A 71 -10.03 -6.37 6.31
C GLU A 71 -8.91 -5.69 7.07
N ALA A 72 -7.93 -6.47 7.54
CA ALA A 72 -6.77 -5.92 8.24
C ALA A 72 -5.91 -5.04 7.31
N ALA A 73 -5.71 -5.48 6.07
CA ALA A 73 -4.96 -4.71 5.07
C ALA A 73 -5.64 -3.37 4.79
N LEU A 74 -6.94 -3.41 4.58
CA LEU A 74 -7.73 -2.22 4.29
C LEU A 74 -7.74 -1.25 5.49
N SER A 75 -7.85 -1.78 6.70
CA SER A 75 -7.81 -0.99 7.92
C SER A 75 -6.48 -0.24 8.09
N ILE A 76 -5.36 -0.89 7.79
CA ILE A 76 -4.04 -0.26 7.84
C ILE A 76 -3.98 0.95 6.91
N VAL A 77 -4.46 0.79 5.68
CA VAL A 77 -4.42 1.86 4.68
C VAL A 77 -5.41 2.97 5.03
N LYS A 78 -6.62 2.61 5.45
CA LYS A 78 -7.67 3.59 5.77
C LYS A 78 -7.38 4.41 7.02
N ASP A 79 -6.46 3.98 7.87
CA ASP A 79 -6.05 4.74 9.06
C ASP A 79 -5.09 5.88 8.74
N ASP A 80 -4.83 6.13 7.49
CA ASP A 80 -3.93 7.19 7.03
C ASP A 80 -4.60 8.57 7.04
N VAL A 81 -3.81 9.60 7.32
CA VAL A 81 -4.27 11.00 7.28
C VAL A 81 -4.86 11.38 5.92
N TYR A 82 -4.43 10.73 4.84
CA TYR A 82 -4.97 10.99 3.50
C TYR A 82 -6.45 10.67 3.39
N VAL A 83 -6.97 9.76 4.20
CA VAL A 83 -8.41 9.48 4.24
C VAL A 83 -9.15 10.61 4.94
N ARG A 84 -8.67 11.00 6.13
CA ARG A 84 -9.30 12.08 6.91
C ARG A 84 -9.27 13.41 6.19
N ALA A 85 -8.21 13.66 5.42
CA ALA A 85 -8.04 14.90 4.67
C ALA A 85 -8.75 14.88 3.30
N GLY A 86 -9.39 13.77 2.94
CA GLY A 86 -10.12 13.67 1.68
C GLY A 86 -9.24 13.55 0.44
N VAL A 87 -7.99 13.11 0.59
CA VAL A 87 -7.07 12.87 -0.53
C VAL A 87 -7.38 11.53 -1.19
N TRP A 88 -7.53 10.47 -0.37
CA TRP A 88 -7.92 9.13 -0.82
C TRP A 88 -9.43 8.94 -0.63
N THR A 89 -10.12 8.46 -1.66
CA THR A 89 -11.59 8.34 -1.64
C THR A 89 -12.10 6.92 -1.78
N ASP A 90 -11.63 6.17 -2.76
CA ASP A 90 -12.11 4.83 -3.05
C ASP A 90 -10.95 3.84 -2.98
N PHE A 91 -11.25 2.63 -2.52
CA PHE A 91 -10.22 1.61 -2.29
C PHE A 91 -10.58 0.31 -2.99
N ARG A 92 -9.55 -0.37 -3.49
CA ARG A 92 -9.66 -1.73 -4.02
C ARG A 92 -8.57 -2.56 -3.39
N VAL A 93 -8.90 -3.78 -2.98
CA VAL A 93 -7.96 -4.69 -2.32
C VAL A 93 -7.90 -5.99 -3.10
N ARG A 94 -6.69 -6.49 -3.32
CA ARG A 94 -6.46 -7.77 -3.98
C ARG A 94 -5.35 -8.53 -3.26
N ALA A 95 -5.55 -9.84 -3.11
CA ALA A 95 -4.49 -10.72 -2.64
C ALA A 95 -3.47 -10.93 -3.75
N MET A 96 -2.19 -10.98 -3.38
CA MET A 96 -1.12 -11.19 -4.34
C MET A 96 -0.03 -12.07 -3.71
N GLY A 97 0.55 -12.95 -4.52
CA GLY A 97 1.79 -13.62 -4.16
C GLY A 97 2.96 -12.76 -4.66
N SER A 98 3.76 -12.28 -3.74
CA SER A 98 4.91 -11.44 -4.07
C SER A 98 6.16 -12.30 -4.15
N VAL A 99 6.84 -12.27 -5.28
CA VAL A 99 8.09 -13.02 -5.45
C VAL A 99 9.21 -12.29 -4.73
N THR A 100 9.94 -13.01 -3.88
CA THR A 100 11.04 -12.46 -3.10
C THR A 100 12.28 -13.31 -3.26
N LEU A 101 13.43 -12.69 -3.08
CA LEU A 101 14.71 -13.41 -2.96
C LEU A 101 14.88 -13.89 -1.53
N THR A 102 15.47 -15.08 -1.40
CA THR A 102 15.78 -15.64 -0.07
C THR A 102 17.25 -15.57 0.26
#